data_386c3296a1a08da60ccd0a6a7d3947f9
#
_entry.id   386c3296a1a08da60ccd0a6a7d3947f9
#
_cell.length_a   1.000
_cell.length_b   1.000
_cell.length_c   1.000
_cell.angle_alpha   90.00
_cell.angle_beta   90.00
_cell.angle_gamma   90.00
#
_symmetry.space_group_name_H-M   'P 1'
#
loop_
_entity.id
_entity.type
_entity.pdbx_description
1 polymer ?
#
loop_
_entity_poly.entity_id
_entity_poly.type
_entity_poly.pdbx_seq_one_letter_code
_entity_poly.pdbx_strand_id
1 'polypeptide(L)'
;GSSHFIYPEASIDIQRHLGSDIVMAFDECPPANVKESIVSKAVERTNKWTRICYDHLKKTGPIYSWSQTLFPIVQGGTFQNLRKQSAESLIQFSSCGMAIGGLAVGEDKSAMFDTIALMDEVLPKDQPRYLMGVGRPTDLVKAMRHGVDMFDCVLPTRNARNGQLFTSNGIINITNTEHKDSFDPLDENCNCYTCINYSRAY
;
A
#
# COMPACT_ATOMS: atom_id res chain seq x y z
N GLY A 1 9.42 -13.61 22.31
CA GLY A 1 10.03 -12.49 21.62
C GLY A 1 10.16 -11.29 22.53
N SER A 2 11.14 -10.42 22.27
CA SER A 2 11.32 -9.17 23.01
C SER A 2 10.26 -8.13 22.61
N SER A 3 9.89 -7.27 23.55
CA SER A 3 9.00 -6.14 23.30
C SER A 3 9.85 -4.90 22.99
N HIS A 4 9.50 -4.19 21.93
CA HIS A 4 10.19 -2.98 21.48
C HIS A 4 9.21 -1.82 21.36
N PHE A 5 9.61 -0.63 21.84
CA PHE A 5 8.88 0.60 21.60
C PHE A 5 9.45 1.29 20.37
N ILE A 6 8.64 1.41 19.31
CA ILE A 6 9.03 2.06 18.05
C ILE A 6 8.38 3.45 18.02
N TYR A 7 9.18 4.47 17.72
CA TYR A 7 8.80 5.86 17.57
C TYR A 7 9.28 6.40 16.21
N PRO A 8 8.85 7.57 15.75
CA PRO A 8 9.13 8.04 14.40
C PRO A 8 10.61 8.01 13.99
N GLU A 9 11.52 8.51 14.82
CA GLU A 9 12.94 8.52 14.54
C GLU A 9 13.53 7.10 14.45
N ALA A 10 13.11 6.21 15.36
CA ALA A 10 13.56 4.81 15.33
C ALA A 10 13.07 4.08 14.06
N SER A 11 11.82 4.36 13.62
CA SER A 11 11.29 3.82 12.37
C SER A 11 12.13 4.27 11.16
N ILE A 12 12.50 5.55 11.12
CA ILE A 12 13.37 6.07 10.06
C ILE A 12 14.75 5.42 10.10
N ASP A 13 15.37 5.28 11.27
CA ASP A 13 16.68 4.67 11.39
C ASP A 13 16.69 3.20 10.96
N ILE A 14 15.65 2.44 11.30
CA ILE A 14 15.50 1.05 10.84
C ILE A 14 15.44 1.01 9.29
N GLN A 15 14.61 1.81 8.65
CA GLN A 15 14.48 1.85 7.20
C GLN A 15 15.77 2.31 6.52
N ARG A 16 16.48 3.26 7.12
CA ARG A 16 17.78 3.73 6.63
C ARG A 16 18.83 2.62 6.67
N HIS A 17 18.91 1.84 7.76
CA HIS A 17 19.84 0.72 7.86
C HIS A 17 19.49 -0.45 6.92
N LEU A 18 18.19 -0.65 6.62
CA LEU A 18 17.75 -1.61 5.60
C LEU A 18 18.15 -1.19 4.18
N GLY A 19 18.48 0.07 3.96
CA GLY A 19 18.90 0.60 2.66
C GLY A 19 17.74 0.77 1.65
N SER A 20 16.51 0.95 2.12
CA SER A 20 15.36 1.19 1.23
C SER A 20 15.51 2.52 0.51
N ASP A 21 15.18 2.57 -0.79
CA ASP A 21 15.20 3.80 -1.59
C ASP A 21 14.10 4.77 -1.14
N ILE A 22 12.93 4.21 -0.83
CA ILE A 22 11.78 4.94 -0.29
C ILE A 22 11.63 4.61 1.19
N VAL A 23 11.57 5.65 2.01
CA VAL A 23 11.36 5.58 3.45
C VAL A 23 9.94 6.06 3.74
N MET A 24 9.13 5.22 4.39
CA MET A 24 7.76 5.56 4.75
C MET A 24 7.73 6.37 6.04
N ALA A 25 6.94 7.45 6.05
CA ALA A 25 6.68 8.16 7.29
C ALA A 25 5.97 7.24 8.31
N PHE A 26 6.21 7.47 9.60
CA PHE A 26 5.51 6.75 10.66
C PHE A 26 4.08 7.28 10.78
N ASP A 27 3.06 6.40 10.75
CA ASP A 27 1.66 6.77 10.68
C ASP A 27 0.77 6.00 11.65
N GLU A 28 -0.44 6.47 11.83
CA GLU A 28 -1.50 5.76 12.53
C GLU A 28 -2.66 5.51 11.58
N CYS A 29 -2.94 4.22 11.33
CA CYS A 29 -4.00 3.76 10.46
C CYS A 29 -5.12 3.12 11.29
N PRO A 30 -6.21 3.84 11.62
CA PRO A 30 -7.35 3.26 12.33
C PRO A 30 -8.18 2.36 11.40
N PRO A 31 -8.94 1.37 11.95
CA PRO A 31 -9.89 0.58 11.19
C PRO A 31 -10.98 1.45 10.53
N ALA A 32 -11.60 0.94 9.45
CA ALA A 32 -12.62 1.68 8.70
C ALA A 32 -13.86 2.06 9.54
N ASN A 33 -14.28 1.20 10.45
CA ASN A 33 -15.56 1.33 11.18
C ASN A 33 -15.45 2.12 12.50
N VAL A 34 -14.55 3.10 12.58
CA VAL A 34 -14.42 3.95 13.76
C VAL A 34 -15.05 5.33 13.55
N LYS A 35 -15.32 6.03 14.66
CA LYS A 35 -15.88 7.39 14.60
C LYS A 35 -14.88 8.36 13.96
N GLU A 36 -15.41 9.36 13.24
CA GLU A 36 -14.62 10.42 12.60
C GLU A 36 -13.63 11.09 13.56
N SER A 37 -14.05 11.32 14.83
CA SER A 37 -13.18 11.91 15.85
C SER A 37 -11.94 11.09 16.20
N ILE A 38 -11.99 9.76 16.01
CA ILE A 38 -10.82 8.88 16.18
C ILE A 38 -9.89 9.03 14.98
N VAL A 39 -10.46 9.05 13.77
CA VAL A 39 -9.71 9.25 12.52
C VAL A 39 -9.05 10.63 12.51
N SER A 40 -9.75 11.69 12.97
CA SER A 40 -9.18 13.04 13.10
C SER A 40 -7.93 13.06 13.99
N LYS A 41 -7.98 12.41 15.14
CA LYS A 41 -6.82 12.30 16.06
C LYS A 41 -5.67 11.51 15.42
N ALA A 42 -5.96 10.48 14.65
CA ALA A 42 -4.95 9.71 13.91
C ALA A 42 -4.29 10.56 12.82
N VAL A 43 -5.07 11.38 12.10
CA VAL A 43 -4.54 12.35 11.12
C VAL A 43 -3.60 13.35 11.79
N GLU A 44 -4.01 13.98 12.90
CA GLU A 44 -3.17 14.92 13.64
C GLU A 44 -1.85 14.29 14.09
N ARG A 45 -1.92 13.05 14.61
CA ARG A 45 -0.75 12.29 15.05
C ARG A 45 0.17 11.94 13.89
N THR A 46 -0.37 11.44 12.79
CA THR A 46 0.37 11.11 11.56
C THR A 46 1.08 12.35 11.01
N ASN A 47 0.38 13.49 10.93
CA ASN A 47 0.97 14.75 10.46
C ASN A 47 2.15 15.18 11.35
N LYS A 48 2.00 15.09 12.67
CA LYS A 48 3.07 15.37 13.63
C LYS A 48 4.26 14.42 13.44
N TRP A 49 4.00 13.13 13.32
CA TRP A 49 5.03 12.11 13.14
C TRP A 49 5.76 12.24 11.79
N THR A 50 5.04 12.59 10.72
CA THR A 50 5.66 12.86 9.42
C THR A 50 6.68 13.99 9.51
N ARG A 51 6.38 15.07 10.22
CA ARG A 51 7.35 16.17 10.46
C ARG A 51 8.59 15.65 11.19
N ILE A 52 8.41 14.87 12.25
CA ILE A 52 9.54 14.30 13.01
C ILE A 52 10.39 13.39 12.12
N CYS A 53 9.76 12.53 11.31
CA CYS A 53 10.45 11.67 10.34
C CYS A 53 11.28 12.47 9.33
N TYR A 54 10.68 13.53 8.77
CA TYR A 54 11.31 14.38 7.78
C TYR A 54 12.52 15.12 8.35
N ASP A 55 12.36 15.74 9.53
CA ASP A 55 13.42 16.48 10.21
C ASP A 55 14.57 15.53 10.60
N HIS A 56 14.25 14.33 11.10
CA HIS A 56 15.24 13.32 11.46
C HIS A 56 16.02 12.80 10.24
N LEU A 57 15.33 12.47 9.15
CA LEU A 57 15.96 12.01 7.91
C LEU A 57 16.91 13.07 7.34
N LYS A 58 16.49 14.33 7.31
CA LYS A 58 17.34 15.44 6.87
C LYS A 58 18.56 15.65 7.76
N LYS A 59 18.38 15.61 9.06
CA LYS A 59 19.46 15.81 10.05
C LYS A 59 20.53 14.74 9.98
N THR A 60 20.13 13.49 9.75
CA THR A 60 21.02 12.33 9.82
C THR A 60 21.76 12.05 8.51
N GLY A 61 21.22 12.52 7.37
CA GLY A 61 21.82 12.32 6.05
C GLY A 61 21.82 10.84 5.59
N PRO A 62 22.37 10.53 4.43
CA PRO A 62 22.44 9.16 3.91
C PRO A 62 23.46 8.31 4.65
N ILE A 63 23.17 7.01 4.83
CA ILE A 63 24.11 6.01 5.35
C ILE A 63 24.95 5.41 4.21
N TYR A 64 24.37 5.30 3.04
CA TYR A 64 24.94 4.71 1.84
C TYR A 64 25.31 5.76 0.80
N SER A 65 25.86 5.34 -0.35
CA SER A 65 26.23 6.24 -1.46
C SER A 65 25.05 6.84 -2.22
N TRP A 66 23.82 6.48 -1.86
CA TRP A 66 22.57 7.05 -2.42
C TRP A 66 21.73 7.72 -1.35
N SER A 67 20.90 8.67 -1.78
CA SER A 67 19.91 9.31 -0.91
C SER A 67 18.60 8.52 -0.90
N GLN A 68 18.03 8.41 0.30
CA GLN A 68 16.71 7.82 0.52
C GLN A 68 15.67 8.94 0.55
N THR A 69 14.47 8.69 -0.01
CA THR A 69 13.40 9.67 -0.06
C THR A 69 12.26 9.31 0.89
N LEU A 70 11.71 10.33 1.58
CA LEU A 70 10.55 10.14 2.45
C LEU A 70 9.26 10.23 1.64
N PHE A 71 8.37 9.23 1.78
CA PHE A 71 6.99 9.31 1.36
C PHE A 71 6.09 9.62 2.56
N PRO A 72 5.48 10.80 2.62
CA PRO A 72 4.39 11.10 3.55
C PRO A 72 3.19 10.21 3.28
N ILE A 73 2.44 9.84 4.34
CA ILE A 73 1.26 8.96 4.23
C ILE A 73 0.01 9.77 4.54
N VAL A 74 -0.83 9.98 3.55
CA VAL A 74 -2.13 10.64 3.74
C VAL A 74 -3.11 9.68 4.42
N GLN A 75 -3.61 10.10 5.57
CA GLN A 75 -4.63 9.41 6.35
C GLN A 75 -5.99 10.14 6.27
N GLY A 76 -7.03 9.62 6.87
CA GLY A 76 -8.36 10.25 6.91
C GLY A 76 -9.53 9.29 6.69
N GLY A 77 -9.26 7.96 6.58
CA GLY A 77 -10.30 6.97 6.29
C GLY A 77 -11.06 7.31 5.02
N THR A 78 -12.37 7.24 5.05
CA THR A 78 -13.27 7.66 3.96
C THR A 78 -13.86 9.07 4.18
N PHE A 79 -13.37 9.82 5.18
CA PHE A 79 -13.84 11.17 5.47
C PHE A 79 -13.12 12.20 4.59
N GLN A 80 -13.80 12.70 3.57
CA GLN A 80 -13.23 13.57 2.53
C GLN A 80 -12.53 14.81 3.09
N ASN A 81 -13.12 15.48 4.10
CA ASN A 81 -12.53 16.65 4.72
C ASN A 81 -11.20 16.33 5.40
N LEU A 82 -11.13 15.20 6.13
CA LEU A 82 -9.91 14.75 6.79
C LEU A 82 -8.82 14.36 5.78
N ARG A 83 -9.20 13.75 4.64
CA ARG A 83 -8.28 13.45 3.53
C ARG A 83 -7.65 14.70 2.96
N LYS A 84 -8.47 15.72 2.65
CA LYS A 84 -7.97 17.01 2.14
C LYS A 84 -7.03 17.68 3.16
N GLN A 85 -7.46 17.78 4.41
CA GLN A 85 -6.65 18.36 5.49
C GLN A 85 -5.31 17.62 5.66
N SER A 86 -5.32 16.29 5.63
CA SER A 86 -4.10 15.48 5.72
C SER A 86 -3.18 15.76 4.53
N ALA A 87 -3.69 15.69 3.30
CA ALA A 87 -2.91 15.94 2.10
C ALA A 87 -2.28 17.34 2.08
N GLU A 88 -3.08 18.39 2.33
CA GLU A 88 -2.60 19.79 2.39
C GLU A 88 -1.48 19.98 3.42
N SER A 89 -1.59 19.32 4.58
CA SER A 89 -0.57 19.39 5.63
C SER A 89 0.72 18.68 5.24
N LEU A 90 0.64 17.64 4.41
CA LEU A 90 1.75 16.73 4.11
C LEU A 90 2.49 17.00 2.81
N ILE A 91 1.86 17.67 1.83
CA ILE A 91 2.47 17.98 0.52
C ILE A 91 3.82 18.70 0.68
N GLN A 92 3.97 19.58 1.67
CA GLN A 92 5.23 20.27 1.93
C GLN A 92 6.41 19.37 2.30
N PHE A 93 6.16 18.13 2.74
CA PHE A 93 7.18 17.14 3.10
C PHE A 93 7.45 16.15 1.97
N SER A 94 6.67 16.20 0.89
CA SER A 94 6.88 15.36 -0.29
C SER A 94 8.01 15.96 -1.16
N SER A 95 9.00 15.15 -1.43
CA SER A 95 10.07 15.53 -2.37
C SER A 95 10.03 14.70 -3.66
N CYS A 96 9.42 13.52 -3.61
CA CYS A 96 9.47 12.56 -4.72
C CYS A 96 8.21 11.70 -4.87
N GLY A 97 7.27 11.74 -3.93
CA GLY A 97 6.03 10.97 -3.98
C GLY A 97 5.28 10.96 -2.66
N MET A 98 4.04 10.47 -2.70
CA MET A 98 3.16 10.39 -1.52
C MET A 98 2.42 9.07 -1.49
N ALA A 99 2.11 8.61 -0.27
CA ALA A 99 1.31 7.41 -0.07
C ALA A 99 -0.11 7.73 0.36
N ILE A 100 -1.06 6.90 -0.06
CA ILE A 100 -2.46 6.91 0.33
C ILE A 100 -2.65 5.72 1.28
N GLY A 101 -2.66 5.99 2.58
CA GLY A 101 -2.90 5.00 3.62
C GLY A 101 -4.36 5.00 4.09
N GLY A 102 -4.70 4.13 5.06
CA GLY A 102 -6.01 4.09 5.68
C GLY A 102 -7.15 3.69 4.75
N LEU A 103 -6.87 2.92 3.71
CA LEU A 103 -7.81 2.24 2.82
C LEU A 103 -7.50 0.74 2.82
N ALA A 104 -8.44 -0.07 2.31
CA ALA A 104 -8.40 -1.54 2.37
C ALA A 104 -8.34 -2.10 3.81
N VAL A 105 -8.94 -1.38 4.77
CA VAL A 105 -9.00 -1.70 6.20
C VAL A 105 -10.41 -2.04 6.69
N GLY A 106 -11.33 -2.37 5.76
CA GLY A 106 -12.68 -2.84 6.03
C GLY A 106 -13.81 -1.91 5.54
N GLU A 107 -13.51 -0.86 4.82
CA GLU A 107 -14.50 0.00 4.16
C GLU A 107 -15.12 -0.67 2.92
N ASP A 108 -16.26 -0.14 2.47
CA ASP A 108 -16.87 -0.53 1.20
C ASP A 108 -15.98 -0.13 0.03
N LYS A 109 -15.98 -0.96 -1.02
CA LYS A 109 -15.20 -0.70 -2.23
C LYS A 109 -15.57 0.60 -2.94
N SER A 110 -16.86 0.98 -2.92
CA SER A 110 -17.31 2.26 -3.48
C SER A 110 -16.62 3.41 -2.74
N ALA A 111 -16.70 3.43 -1.41
CA ALA A 111 -16.09 4.46 -0.57
C ALA A 111 -14.56 4.52 -0.74
N MET A 112 -13.91 3.36 -0.93
CA MET A 112 -12.48 3.30 -1.25
C MET A 112 -12.18 4.02 -2.57
N PHE A 113 -12.91 3.71 -3.65
CA PHE A 113 -12.65 4.33 -4.96
C PHE A 113 -13.04 5.80 -5.01
N ASP A 114 -14.11 6.23 -4.34
CA ASP A 114 -14.48 7.64 -4.19
C ASP A 114 -13.34 8.41 -3.48
N THR A 115 -12.72 7.79 -2.48
CA THR A 115 -11.57 8.37 -1.79
C THR A 115 -10.33 8.44 -2.68
N ILE A 116 -10.05 7.40 -3.48
CA ILE A 116 -8.93 7.40 -4.43
C ILE A 116 -9.14 8.49 -5.50
N ALA A 117 -10.35 8.63 -6.03
CA ALA A 117 -10.71 9.70 -6.97
C ALA A 117 -10.47 11.10 -6.37
N LEU A 118 -10.87 11.30 -5.11
CA LEU A 118 -10.58 12.54 -4.39
C LEU A 118 -9.06 12.78 -4.25
N MET A 119 -8.28 11.74 -3.98
CA MET A 119 -6.82 11.89 -3.87
C MET A 119 -6.17 12.21 -5.21
N ASP A 120 -6.73 11.75 -6.35
CA ASP A 120 -6.27 12.18 -7.67
C ASP A 120 -6.45 13.70 -7.89
N GLU A 121 -7.52 14.29 -7.36
CA GLU A 121 -7.73 15.74 -7.46
C GLU A 121 -6.79 16.57 -6.58
N VAL A 122 -6.40 16.03 -5.42
CA VAL A 122 -5.72 16.78 -4.35
C VAL A 122 -4.20 16.60 -4.39
N LEU A 123 -3.72 15.40 -4.72
CA LEU A 123 -2.29 15.10 -4.69
C LEU A 123 -1.57 15.61 -5.93
N PRO A 124 -0.27 15.95 -5.83
CA PRO A 124 0.56 16.35 -6.98
C PRO A 124 0.48 15.30 -8.10
N LYS A 125 0.32 15.78 -9.35
CA LYS A 125 0.19 14.90 -10.53
C LYS A 125 1.54 14.53 -11.16
N ASP A 126 2.57 15.25 -10.81
CA ASP A 126 3.95 15.09 -11.26
C ASP A 126 4.79 14.21 -10.31
N GLN A 127 4.17 13.62 -9.31
CA GLN A 127 4.82 12.77 -8.31
C GLN A 127 4.12 11.41 -8.22
N PRO A 128 4.87 10.29 -8.05
CA PRO A 128 4.31 8.96 -7.81
C PRO A 128 3.35 8.93 -6.62
N ARG A 129 2.24 8.22 -6.80
CA ARG A 129 1.22 7.98 -5.78
C ARG A 129 1.19 6.51 -5.44
N TYR A 130 1.42 6.21 -4.19
CA TYR A 130 1.47 4.86 -3.66
C TYR A 130 0.21 4.52 -2.87
N LEU A 131 -0.63 3.62 -3.38
CA LEU A 131 -1.80 3.11 -2.68
C LEU A 131 -1.43 1.86 -1.89
N MET A 132 -1.47 1.95 -0.56
CA MET A 132 -1.03 0.90 0.35
C MET A 132 -2.09 -0.20 0.51
N GLY A 133 -1.66 -1.47 0.48
CA GLY A 133 -2.47 -2.64 0.84
C GLY A 133 -3.50 -3.09 -0.20
N VAL A 134 -3.54 -2.49 -1.39
CA VAL A 134 -4.47 -2.85 -2.47
C VAL A 134 -3.77 -3.64 -3.56
N GLY A 135 -4.42 -4.61 -4.11
CA GLY A 135 -4.40 -5.77 -4.28
C GLY A 135 -5.11 -6.73 -5.22
N ARG A 136 -6.36 -6.67 -5.43
CA ARG A 136 -7.05 -7.49 -6.42
C ARG A 136 -6.76 -6.95 -7.82
N PRO A 137 -6.61 -7.80 -8.86
CA PRO A 137 -6.28 -7.34 -10.22
C PRO A 137 -7.22 -6.24 -10.74
N THR A 138 -8.52 -6.39 -10.52
CA THR A 138 -9.52 -5.38 -10.92
C THR A 138 -9.39 -4.06 -10.15
N ASP A 139 -8.98 -4.12 -8.89
CA ASP A 139 -8.83 -2.93 -8.04
C ASP A 139 -7.57 -2.15 -8.44
N LEU A 140 -6.48 -2.85 -8.82
CA LEU A 140 -5.28 -2.23 -9.37
C LEU A 140 -5.60 -1.41 -10.63
N VAL A 141 -6.27 -2.04 -11.62
CA VAL A 141 -6.63 -1.35 -12.88
C VAL A 141 -7.53 -0.14 -12.63
N LYS A 142 -8.51 -0.25 -11.71
CA LYS A 142 -9.36 0.88 -11.35
C LYS A 142 -8.58 2.01 -10.67
N ALA A 143 -7.70 1.69 -9.73
CA ALA A 143 -6.90 2.69 -9.04
C ALA A 143 -5.91 3.39 -9.99
N MET A 144 -5.29 2.65 -10.93
CA MET A 144 -4.42 3.24 -11.96
C MET A 144 -5.16 4.28 -12.82
N ARG A 145 -6.46 4.08 -13.11
CA ARG A 145 -7.29 5.08 -13.83
C ARG A 145 -7.46 6.39 -13.05
N HIS A 146 -7.24 6.35 -11.74
CA HIS A 146 -7.23 7.51 -10.84
C HIS A 146 -5.81 7.93 -10.46
N GLY A 147 -4.83 7.66 -11.33
CA GLY A 147 -3.47 8.18 -11.20
C GLY A 147 -2.64 7.54 -10.07
N VAL A 148 -2.96 6.33 -9.66
CA VAL A 148 -2.12 5.58 -8.72
C VAL A 148 -1.03 4.83 -9.48
N ASP A 149 0.22 4.94 -9.04
CA ASP A 149 1.41 4.43 -9.72
C ASP A 149 2.02 3.21 -9.04
N MET A 150 1.90 3.13 -7.71
CA MET A 150 2.57 2.12 -6.89
C MET A 150 1.58 1.40 -5.98
N PHE A 151 1.83 0.10 -5.77
CA PHE A 151 0.98 -0.78 -4.96
C PHE A 151 1.83 -1.78 -4.19
N ASP A 152 1.33 -2.21 -3.04
CA ASP A 152 1.74 -3.44 -2.37
C ASP A 152 0.51 -4.27 -1.99
N CYS A 153 0.63 -5.57 -1.99
CA CYS A 153 -0.41 -6.44 -1.46
C CYS A 153 0.10 -7.85 -1.15
N VAL A 154 -0.34 -8.36 -0.02
CA VAL A 154 -0.08 -9.76 0.37
C VAL A 154 -0.97 -10.77 -0.37
N LEU A 155 -2.03 -10.30 -1.05
CA LEU A 155 -3.06 -11.17 -1.65
C LEU A 155 -2.48 -12.23 -2.60
N PRO A 156 -1.62 -11.90 -3.58
CA PRO A 156 -1.12 -12.90 -4.52
C PRO A 156 -0.36 -14.03 -3.82
N THR A 157 0.55 -13.68 -2.93
CA THR A 157 1.39 -14.66 -2.22
C THR A 157 0.61 -15.40 -1.13
N ARG A 158 -0.28 -14.73 -0.40
CA ARG A 158 -1.13 -15.36 0.60
C ARG A 158 -2.13 -16.33 -0.03
N ASN A 159 -2.79 -15.93 -1.12
CA ASN A 159 -3.73 -16.77 -1.83
C ASN A 159 -3.03 -18.00 -2.42
N ALA A 160 -1.87 -17.82 -3.05
CA ALA A 160 -1.10 -18.92 -3.60
C ALA A 160 -0.70 -19.95 -2.54
N ARG A 161 -0.26 -19.52 -1.35
CA ARG A 161 0.02 -20.43 -0.22
C ARG A 161 -1.21 -21.23 0.25
N ASN A 162 -2.41 -20.71 -0.01
CA ASN A 162 -3.68 -21.40 0.29
C ASN A 162 -4.30 -22.08 -0.94
N GLY A 163 -3.54 -22.23 -2.03
CA GLY A 163 -3.97 -22.90 -3.24
C GLY A 163 -4.94 -22.09 -4.11
N GLN A 164 -5.08 -20.79 -3.88
CA GLN A 164 -5.93 -19.92 -4.69
C GLN A 164 -5.09 -19.08 -5.66
N LEU A 165 -5.44 -19.12 -6.95
CA LEU A 165 -4.70 -18.47 -8.03
C LEU A 165 -5.63 -17.57 -8.86
N PHE A 166 -5.09 -16.43 -9.31
CA PHE A 166 -5.74 -15.57 -10.30
C PHE A 166 -5.31 -16.01 -11.70
N THR A 167 -6.27 -16.30 -12.58
CA THR A 167 -6.02 -16.67 -13.97
C THR A 167 -6.82 -15.77 -14.92
N SER A 168 -6.52 -15.84 -16.22
CA SER A 168 -7.28 -15.12 -17.26
C SER A 168 -8.77 -15.50 -17.28
N ASN A 169 -9.10 -16.70 -16.84
CA ASN A 169 -10.48 -17.23 -16.76
C ASN A 169 -11.13 -17.04 -15.38
N GLY A 170 -10.50 -16.32 -14.46
CA GLY A 170 -10.98 -16.08 -13.12
C GLY A 170 -10.13 -16.69 -12.03
N ILE A 171 -10.75 -16.99 -10.88
CA ILE A 171 -10.05 -17.55 -9.72
C ILE A 171 -10.19 -19.08 -9.75
N ILE A 172 -9.08 -19.78 -9.59
CA ILE A 172 -9.06 -21.24 -9.39
C ILE A 172 -8.56 -21.56 -7.98
N ASN A 173 -9.13 -22.64 -7.39
CA ASN A 173 -8.63 -23.23 -6.15
C ASN A 173 -8.00 -24.57 -6.51
N ILE A 174 -6.69 -24.61 -6.60
CA ILE A 174 -5.93 -25.77 -7.09
C ILE A 174 -6.10 -27.00 -6.21
N THR A 175 -6.52 -26.83 -4.96
CA THR A 175 -6.82 -27.92 -4.03
C THR A 175 -8.14 -28.62 -4.29
N ASN A 176 -8.96 -28.14 -5.25
CA ASN A 176 -10.21 -28.80 -5.60
C ASN A 176 -9.94 -30.15 -6.28
N THR A 177 -10.78 -31.15 -5.97
CA THR A 177 -10.65 -32.52 -6.47
C THR A 177 -10.68 -32.61 -8.00
N GLU A 178 -11.36 -31.69 -8.67
CA GLU A 178 -11.41 -31.59 -10.15
C GLU A 178 -10.03 -31.41 -10.81
N HIS A 179 -9.06 -30.88 -10.08
CA HIS A 179 -7.70 -30.63 -10.59
C HIS A 179 -6.74 -31.81 -10.35
N LYS A 180 -7.15 -32.84 -9.58
CA LYS A 180 -6.30 -33.93 -9.14
C LYS A 180 -5.59 -34.67 -10.29
N ASP A 181 -6.27 -34.83 -11.41
CA ASP A 181 -5.79 -35.56 -12.58
C ASP A 181 -5.72 -34.64 -13.83
N SER A 182 -5.72 -33.31 -13.65
CA SER A 182 -5.63 -32.34 -14.74
C SER A 182 -4.18 -32.07 -15.12
N PHE A 183 -3.80 -32.45 -16.32
CA PHE A 183 -2.47 -32.16 -16.91
C PHE A 183 -2.43 -30.82 -17.65
N ASP A 184 -3.51 -30.06 -17.66
CA ASP A 184 -3.58 -28.74 -18.25
C ASP A 184 -2.75 -27.73 -17.45
N PRO A 185 -2.23 -26.66 -18.09
CA PRO A 185 -1.57 -25.58 -17.37
C PRO A 185 -2.52 -24.84 -16.42
N LEU A 186 -1.98 -24.12 -15.45
CA LEU A 186 -2.78 -23.29 -14.52
C LEU A 186 -3.63 -22.25 -15.28
N ASP A 187 -3.07 -21.66 -16.32
CA ASP A 187 -3.72 -20.71 -17.22
C ASP A 187 -3.21 -20.91 -18.63
N GLU A 188 -4.09 -21.29 -19.56
CA GLU A 188 -3.76 -21.57 -20.96
C GLU A 188 -3.31 -20.34 -21.73
N ASN A 189 -3.70 -19.14 -21.28
CA ASN A 189 -3.34 -17.86 -21.87
C ASN A 189 -2.10 -17.23 -21.24
N CYS A 190 -1.39 -17.96 -20.36
CA CYS A 190 -0.24 -17.45 -19.63
C CYS A 190 1.05 -18.19 -20.01
N ASN A 191 2.07 -17.45 -20.41
CA ASN A 191 3.40 -17.98 -20.79
C ASN A 191 4.44 -17.83 -19.66
N CYS A 192 4.03 -17.71 -18.39
CA CYS A 192 4.98 -17.65 -17.29
C CYS A 192 5.62 -19.02 -17.02
N TYR A 193 6.73 -19.01 -16.30
CA TYR A 193 7.48 -20.23 -15.97
C TYR A 193 6.58 -21.33 -15.38
N THR A 194 5.65 -20.99 -14.48
CA THR A 194 4.78 -21.96 -13.83
C THR A 194 3.79 -22.59 -14.81
N CYS A 195 3.11 -21.78 -15.64
CA CYS A 195 2.13 -22.30 -16.62
C CYS A 195 2.77 -23.15 -17.73
N ILE A 196 4.04 -22.88 -18.07
CA ILE A 196 4.75 -23.67 -19.10
C ILE A 196 5.25 -25.00 -18.55
N ASN A 197 5.67 -25.06 -17.29
CA ASN A 197 6.41 -26.20 -16.76
C ASN A 197 5.59 -27.10 -15.80
N TYR A 198 4.44 -26.65 -15.32
CA TYR A 198 3.66 -27.38 -14.31
C TYR A 198 2.19 -27.47 -14.73
N SER A 199 1.56 -28.61 -14.41
CA SER A 199 0.13 -28.83 -14.60
C SER A 199 -0.65 -28.45 -13.32
N ARG A 200 -1.98 -28.41 -13.44
CA ARG A 200 -2.86 -28.23 -12.29
C ARG A 200 -2.77 -29.35 -11.26
N ALA A 201 -2.48 -30.58 -11.71
CA ALA A 201 -2.33 -31.73 -10.85
C ALA A 201 -1.01 -31.77 -10.07
N TYR A 202 -0.01 -31.07 -10.51
CA TYR A 202 1.29 -30.99 -9.85
C TYR A 202 1.21 -30.22 -8.55
#